data_76c49f5261b3e44be37cc7c59ee60e2d
#
_entry.id   76c49f5261b3e44be37cc7c59ee60e2d
#
_cell.length_a   1.000
_cell.length_b   1.000
_cell.length_c   1.000
_cell.angle_alpha   90.00
_cell.angle_beta   90.00
_cell.angle_gamma   90.00
#
_symmetry.space_group_name_H-M   'P 1'
#
loop_
_entity.id
_entity.type
_entity.pdbx_description
1 polymer ?
#
loop_
_entity_poly.entity_id
_entity_poly.type
_entity_poly.pdbx_seq_one_letter_code
_entity_poly.pdbx_strand_id
1 'polypeptide(L)'
;MINISDEEKALYKGVVHKTIVITVPNRNITFTNTDLIKESFTLTERIETERNLSFKGCCASVFSFSVNNFVQDIRGEYIEATIQADEGTVIPLFCGYIETQSNRTFEDFQTDFTAYDPLINVLDRDVTAWYNSLTFPILVRNMRNSFFSLVGITQESAALVNDNQTLNKTIEDKVITGGDILRWLCQINGRFGLIGRDKKFHYVQLAQAIEGLYPDDALYPADNLYPRESNASEEILKAVYSAISYQPFHTDWISKVSIIGKNGAIQGTAGDNTGDEFYISDNKLAWGLGNIAQATQAILNEVRGARYTPADIDAKGLPYLECGDIIIANTRRNVITTYILERTLKGIQALTDAYGSDSDQRRPPYVPTVVTDVNANQLATSNAQSKADSAYTNAGTAQSRADLAYSYAGTADGHADTAQKKANSAYELAATKITAKEVNTMIINAGLASVDDLRATNATVGDLSVEVTNIKRAYIDEATCKRIVSSSISSYFAGLSALIVQGNITCGSISIGGVTMGKQQRNFRMADGSTRLITYIGT
;
A
#
# COMPACT_ATOMS: atom_id res chain seq x y z
N MET A 1 17.27 5.19 7.69
CA MET A 1 17.36 3.71 7.82
C MET A 1 17.32 3.30 9.28
N ILE A 2 16.48 2.37 9.65
CA ILE A 2 16.43 1.79 10.99
C ILE A 2 17.68 0.94 11.23
N ASN A 3 18.33 1.16 12.36
CA ASN A 3 19.56 0.45 12.69
C ASN A 3 19.25 -0.97 13.20
N ILE A 4 19.48 -1.96 12.33
CA ILE A 4 19.44 -3.39 12.64
C ILE A 4 20.74 -4.05 12.17
N SER A 5 21.07 -5.23 12.68
CA SER A 5 22.30 -5.92 12.29
C SER A 5 22.27 -6.39 10.83
N ASP A 6 23.42 -6.64 10.25
CA ASP A 6 23.49 -7.12 8.85
C ASP A 6 22.91 -8.53 8.71
N GLU A 7 22.97 -9.36 9.75
CA GLU A 7 22.30 -10.65 9.80
C GLU A 7 20.78 -10.47 9.72
N GLU A 8 20.22 -9.51 10.44
CA GLU A 8 18.80 -9.21 10.41
C GLU A 8 18.36 -8.60 9.06
N LYS A 9 19.17 -7.73 8.44
CA LYS A 9 18.93 -7.26 7.08
C LYS A 9 18.91 -8.41 6.08
N ALA A 10 19.80 -9.40 6.26
CA ALA A 10 19.84 -10.59 5.40
C ALA A 10 18.57 -11.45 5.50
N LEU A 11 17.90 -11.49 6.65
CA LEU A 11 16.61 -12.17 6.79
C LEU A 11 15.57 -11.62 5.82
N TYR A 12 15.43 -10.29 5.72
CA TYR A 12 14.46 -9.67 4.80
C TYR A 12 14.82 -9.86 3.32
N LYS A 13 16.11 -10.05 3.00
CA LYS A 13 16.56 -10.38 1.64
C LYS A 13 16.31 -11.85 1.29
N GLY A 14 16.14 -12.73 2.29
CA GLY A 14 15.85 -14.15 2.17
C GLY A 14 14.36 -14.48 2.04
N VAL A 15 14.06 -15.77 2.20
CA VAL A 15 12.72 -16.33 2.35
C VAL A 15 12.53 -16.71 3.80
N VAL A 16 11.85 -15.88 4.56
CA VAL A 16 11.62 -16.03 5.99
C VAL A 16 10.15 -15.75 6.30
N HIS A 17 9.67 -16.32 7.39
CA HIS A 17 8.35 -16.00 7.90
C HIS A 17 8.35 -14.58 8.47
N LYS A 18 7.32 -13.80 8.12
CA LYS A 18 7.14 -12.43 8.62
C LYS A 18 5.86 -12.32 9.40
N THR A 19 5.93 -11.69 10.56
CA THR A 19 4.77 -11.40 11.40
C THR A 19 4.52 -9.91 11.38
N ILE A 20 3.32 -9.51 10.97
CA ILE A 20 2.82 -8.15 11.12
C ILE A 20 1.86 -8.13 12.31
N VAL A 21 2.03 -7.11 13.14
CA VAL A 21 1.15 -6.83 14.27
C VAL A 21 0.66 -5.40 14.14
N ILE A 22 -0.67 -5.23 14.12
CA ILE A 22 -1.32 -3.91 14.12
C ILE A 22 -2.12 -3.82 15.41
N THR A 23 -1.81 -2.83 16.23
CA THR A 23 -2.49 -2.61 17.52
C THR A 23 -3.33 -1.35 17.48
N VAL A 24 -4.48 -1.40 18.16
CA VAL A 24 -5.34 -0.25 18.45
C VAL A 24 -5.34 -0.08 19.99
N PRO A 25 -4.35 0.63 20.55
CA PRO A 25 -4.09 0.60 22.00
C PRO A 25 -5.30 1.02 22.83
N ASN A 26 -6.03 2.05 22.42
CA ASN A 26 -7.20 2.59 23.14
C ASN A 26 -8.37 1.61 23.21
N ARG A 27 -8.42 0.62 22.31
CA ARG A 27 -9.49 -0.39 22.24
C ARG A 27 -9.02 -1.77 22.68
N ASN A 28 -7.73 -1.92 22.99
CA ASN A 28 -7.11 -3.21 23.29
C ASN A 28 -7.37 -4.25 22.18
N ILE A 29 -7.30 -3.80 20.91
CA ILE A 29 -7.46 -4.66 19.73
C ILE A 29 -6.08 -4.87 19.13
N THR A 30 -5.81 -6.11 18.71
CA THR A 30 -4.60 -6.48 18.01
C THR A 30 -4.97 -7.33 16.81
N PHE A 31 -4.50 -6.95 15.63
CA PHE A 31 -4.58 -7.74 14.41
C PHE A 31 -3.21 -8.34 14.12
N THR A 32 -3.21 -9.61 13.75
CA THR A 32 -2.03 -10.39 13.39
C THR A 32 -2.18 -10.96 11.98
N ASN A 33 -1.20 -11.69 11.49
CA ASN A 33 -1.27 -12.32 10.16
C ASN A 33 -2.53 -13.19 9.96
N THR A 34 -3.12 -13.72 11.03
CA THR A 34 -4.32 -14.57 10.96
C THR A 34 -5.60 -13.78 10.76
N ASP A 35 -5.60 -12.53 11.17
CA ASP A 35 -6.75 -11.62 11.07
C ASP A 35 -6.73 -10.85 9.76
N LEU A 36 -5.53 -10.60 9.22
CA LEU A 36 -5.32 -9.84 8.00
C LEU A 36 -5.70 -10.64 6.74
N ILE A 37 -6.34 -9.98 5.80
CA ILE A 37 -6.47 -10.51 4.45
C ILE A 37 -5.07 -10.65 3.85
N LYS A 38 -4.85 -11.78 3.20
CA LYS A 38 -3.55 -12.10 2.60
C LYS A 38 -3.08 -10.96 1.68
N GLU A 39 -1.85 -10.50 1.94
CA GLU A 39 -1.17 -9.46 1.14
C GLU A 39 -1.93 -8.12 1.03
N SER A 40 -2.88 -7.84 1.93
CA SER A 40 -3.67 -6.60 1.90
C SER A 40 -2.93 -5.36 2.43
N PHE A 41 -1.83 -5.56 3.13
CA PHE A 41 -1.04 -4.50 3.71
C PHE A 41 -0.38 -3.62 2.65
N THR A 42 -0.49 -2.30 2.81
CA THR A 42 0.22 -1.31 1.98
C THR A 42 0.59 -0.10 2.84
N LEU A 43 1.86 0.27 2.85
CA LEU A 43 2.39 1.49 3.45
C LEU A 43 3.00 2.36 2.35
N THR A 44 2.49 3.56 2.17
CA THR A 44 3.06 4.57 1.25
C THR A 44 3.64 5.71 2.07
N GLU A 45 4.92 5.93 1.91
CA GLU A 45 5.69 7.00 2.53
C GLU A 45 6.30 7.89 1.44
N ARG A 46 6.32 9.20 1.64
CA ARG A 46 6.98 10.14 0.73
C ARG A 46 7.44 11.37 1.49
N ILE A 47 8.56 11.92 1.08
CA ILE A 47 9.07 13.18 1.64
C ILE A 47 8.78 14.37 0.72
N GLU A 48 8.44 14.11 -0.55
CA GLU A 48 8.09 15.14 -1.52
C GLU A 48 7.03 14.64 -2.51
N THR A 49 6.06 15.48 -2.80
CA THR A 49 4.95 15.13 -3.69
C THR A 49 5.40 14.90 -5.13
N GLU A 50 6.35 15.71 -5.60
CA GLU A 50 6.88 15.64 -6.97
C GLU A 50 8.10 14.73 -7.10
N ARG A 51 8.51 14.05 -6.01
CA ARG A 51 9.64 13.13 -5.94
C ARG A 51 10.97 13.75 -6.39
N ASN A 52 11.16 15.05 -6.14
CA ASN A 52 12.36 15.82 -6.50
C ASN A 52 12.98 16.53 -5.29
N LEU A 53 14.13 17.19 -5.48
CA LEU A 53 14.84 17.88 -4.41
C LEU A 53 14.34 19.33 -4.21
N SER A 54 13.10 19.49 -3.78
CA SER A 54 12.53 20.82 -3.48
C SER A 54 12.86 21.31 -2.07
N PHE A 55 13.25 20.40 -1.17
CA PHE A 55 13.52 20.66 0.26
C PHE A 55 12.39 21.39 0.98
N LYS A 56 11.15 21.19 0.52
CA LYS A 56 9.95 21.74 1.17
C LYS A 56 8.88 20.66 1.39
N GLY A 57 9.18 19.42 1.06
CA GLY A 57 8.22 18.35 1.18
C GLY A 57 7.93 18.03 2.65
N CYS A 58 6.66 17.95 2.96
CA CYS A 58 6.11 17.42 4.21
C CYS A 58 4.83 16.68 3.84
N CYS A 59 4.91 15.36 3.75
CA CYS A 59 3.80 14.52 3.32
C CYS A 59 3.39 13.57 4.43
N ALA A 60 2.10 13.39 4.63
CA ALA A 60 1.60 12.37 5.53
C ALA A 60 1.75 10.97 4.89
N SER A 61 2.20 10.01 5.69
CA SER A 61 2.24 8.60 5.28
C SER A 61 0.85 7.99 5.31
N VAL A 62 0.60 7.05 4.39
CA VAL A 62 -0.67 6.35 4.25
C VAL A 62 -0.48 4.87 4.51
N PHE A 63 -1.30 4.32 5.38
CA PHE A 63 -1.28 2.91 5.72
C PHE A 63 -2.65 2.29 5.48
N SER A 64 -2.71 1.26 4.63
CA SER A 64 -3.95 0.55 4.32
C SER A 64 -3.80 -0.93 4.60
N PHE A 65 -4.85 -1.54 5.14
CA PHE A 65 -4.91 -2.97 5.40
C PHE A 65 -6.36 -3.44 5.44
N SER A 66 -6.56 -4.74 5.29
CA SER A 66 -7.89 -5.34 5.35
C SER A 66 -7.89 -6.51 6.33
N VAL A 67 -8.96 -6.66 7.07
CA VAL A 67 -9.15 -7.75 8.03
C VAL A 67 -10.42 -8.53 7.76
N ASN A 68 -10.43 -9.79 8.19
CA ASN A 68 -11.60 -10.66 8.12
C ASN A 68 -12.48 -10.51 9.37
N ASN A 69 -13.79 -10.59 9.19
CA ASN A 69 -14.78 -10.72 10.26
C ASN A 69 -14.71 -9.64 11.35
N PHE A 70 -14.35 -8.42 10.99
CA PHE A 70 -14.28 -7.31 11.92
C PHE A 70 -15.45 -6.35 11.70
N VAL A 71 -16.23 -6.07 12.77
CA VAL A 71 -17.47 -5.29 12.68
C VAL A 71 -17.50 -4.03 13.56
N GLN A 72 -16.51 -3.87 14.45
CA GLN A 72 -16.47 -2.71 15.34
C GLN A 72 -16.03 -1.46 14.55
N ASP A 73 -16.64 -0.32 14.87
CA ASP A 73 -16.18 0.96 14.33
C ASP A 73 -14.98 1.45 15.15
N ILE A 74 -13.83 1.60 14.47
CA ILE A 74 -12.58 2.11 15.04
C ILE A 74 -12.04 3.31 14.27
N ARG A 75 -12.89 4.02 13.50
CA ARG A 75 -12.50 5.27 12.86
C ARG A 75 -12.09 6.30 13.90
N GLY A 76 -11.05 7.06 13.59
CA GLY A 76 -10.45 8.04 14.50
C GLY A 76 -9.55 7.44 15.58
N GLU A 77 -9.50 6.11 15.74
CA GLU A 77 -8.59 5.49 16.70
C GLU A 77 -7.14 5.51 16.22
N TYR A 78 -6.25 5.64 17.18
CA TYR A 78 -4.81 5.55 16.96
C TYR A 78 -4.37 4.10 16.78
N ILE A 79 -3.51 3.86 15.81
CA ILE A 79 -2.94 2.55 15.53
C ILE A 79 -1.43 2.58 15.44
N GLU A 80 -0.82 1.46 15.73
CA GLU A 80 0.61 1.20 15.54
C GLU A 80 0.77 -0.12 14.78
N ALA A 81 1.64 -0.12 13.77
CA ALA A 81 1.97 -1.31 13.00
C ALA A 81 3.45 -1.63 13.12
N THR A 82 3.76 -2.90 13.30
CA THR A 82 5.13 -3.43 13.39
C THR A 82 5.28 -4.66 12.52
N ILE A 83 6.52 -4.95 12.10
CA ILE A 83 6.87 -6.17 11.40
C ILE A 83 8.08 -6.83 12.06
N GLN A 84 8.11 -8.16 12.05
CA GLN A 84 9.22 -8.96 12.55
C GLN A 84 9.47 -10.11 11.57
N ALA A 85 10.74 -10.36 11.24
CA ALA A 85 11.16 -11.52 10.47
C ALA A 85 11.65 -12.60 11.43
N ASP A 86 11.01 -13.79 11.40
CA ASP A 86 11.27 -14.88 12.35
C ASP A 86 11.34 -14.38 13.81
N GLU A 87 12.44 -14.61 14.52
CA GLU A 87 12.68 -14.13 15.89
C GLU A 87 13.59 -12.87 15.94
N GLY A 88 13.76 -12.17 14.79
CA GLY A 88 14.57 -10.96 14.71
C GLY A 88 13.96 -9.76 15.43
N THR A 89 14.59 -8.61 15.28
CA THR A 89 14.13 -7.34 15.86
C THR A 89 12.75 -6.94 15.31
N VAL A 90 11.87 -6.50 16.20
CA VAL A 90 10.59 -5.90 15.84
C VAL A 90 10.82 -4.52 15.25
N ILE A 91 10.49 -4.33 13.98
CA ILE A 91 10.63 -3.07 13.28
C ILE A 91 9.29 -2.33 13.31
N PRO A 92 9.21 -1.11 13.89
CA PRO A 92 8.03 -0.27 13.74
C PRO A 92 7.88 0.15 12.28
N LEU A 93 6.65 0.12 11.76
CA LEU A 93 6.33 0.48 10.38
C LEU A 93 5.56 1.78 10.30
N PHE A 94 4.53 1.91 11.12
CA PHE A 94 3.58 3.01 11.01
C PHE A 94 2.97 3.34 12.37
N CYS A 95 2.63 4.61 12.55
CA CYS A 95 1.77 5.09 13.62
C CYS A 95 0.86 6.18 13.08
N GLY A 96 -0.41 6.15 13.45
CA GLY A 96 -1.36 7.14 12.93
C GLY A 96 -2.80 6.89 13.35
N TYR A 97 -3.73 7.52 12.66
CA TYR A 97 -5.15 7.46 12.96
C TYR A 97 -5.92 6.86 11.80
N ILE A 98 -6.87 6.00 12.09
CA ILE A 98 -7.78 5.43 11.09
C ILE A 98 -8.71 6.53 10.60
N GLU A 99 -8.61 6.89 9.34
CA GLU A 99 -9.47 7.87 8.68
C GLU A 99 -10.72 7.21 8.11
N THR A 100 -10.54 6.10 7.40
CA THR A 100 -11.65 5.40 6.76
C THR A 100 -11.71 3.94 7.15
N GLN A 101 -12.94 3.47 7.26
CA GLN A 101 -13.30 2.08 7.46
C GLN A 101 -14.45 1.74 6.51
N SER A 102 -14.28 0.75 5.66
CA SER A 102 -15.33 0.27 4.76
C SER A 102 -15.53 -1.24 4.91
N ASN A 103 -16.78 -1.65 5.06
CA ASN A 103 -17.15 -3.06 5.21
C ASN A 103 -17.66 -3.58 3.86
N ARG A 104 -17.11 -4.69 3.38
CA ARG A 104 -17.62 -5.42 2.22
C ARG A 104 -18.46 -6.60 2.70
N THR A 105 -19.70 -6.70 2.21
CA THR A 105 -20.71 -7.68 2.68
C THR A 105 -20.95 -8.82 1.71
N PHE A 106 -20.01 -9.12 0.81
CA PHE A 106 -20.09 -10.36 0.04
C PHE A 106 -19.49 -11.51 0.86
N GLU A 107 -19.63 -12.73 0.45
CA GLU A 107 -19.34 -14.01 1.10
C GLU A 107 -18.26 -14.03 2.19
N ASP A 108 -17.30 -13.10 2.13
CA ASP A 108 -16.27 -12.85 3.13
C ASP A 108 -16.50 -11.48 3.76
N PHE A 109 -16.73 -11.43 5.06
CA PHE A 109 -16.82 -10.19 5.83
C PHE A 109 -15.46 -9.50 5.89
N GLN A 110 -15.12 -8.77 4.84
CA GLN A 110 -13.89 -7.99 4.77
C GLN A 110 -14.13 -6.57 5.23
N THR A 111 -13.25 -6.07 6.08
CA THR A 111 -13.21 -4.67 6.47
C THR A 111 -11.88 -4.06 6.01
N ASP A 112 -11.96 -3.01 5.20
CA ASP A 112 -10.81 -2.27 4.71
C ASP A 112 -10.59 -1.02 5.55
N PHE A 113 -9.34 -0.76 5.92
CA PHE A 113 -8.93 0.40 6.69
C PHE A 113 -7.91 1.22 5.92
N THR A 114 -8.04 2.55 6.03
CA THR A 114 -6.99 3.48 5.65
C THR A 114 -6.70 4.41 6.81
N ALA A 115 -5.44 4.51 7.16
CA ALA A 115 -4.95 5.36 8.22
C ALA A 115 -3.89 6.33 7.69
N TYR A 116 -3.79 7.48 8.30
CA TYR A 116 -2.77 8.48 8.02
C TYR A 116 -1.96 8.76 9.28
N ASP A 117 -0.69 9.11 9.10
CA ASP A 117 0.12 9.56 10.22
C ASP A 117 -0.41 10.91 10.79
N PRO A 118 0.02 11.32 11.99
CA PRO A 118 -0.50 12.53 12.64
C PRO A 118 -0.32 13.82 11.84
N LEU A 119 0.55 13.84 10.82
CA LEU A 119 0.82 15.02 10.02
C LEU A 119 -0.41 15.47 9.22
N ILE A 120 -1.26 14.55 8.79
CA ILE A 120 -2.49 14.85 8.04
C ILE A 120 -3.35 15.90 8.77
N ASN A 121 -3.44 15.80 10.10
CA ASN A 121 -4.24 16.72 10.92
C ASN A 121 -3.60 18.11 11.05
N VAL A 122 -2.36 18.26 10.64
CA VAL A 122 -1.61 19.52 10.71
C VAL A 122 -1.58 20.21 9.37
N LEU A 123 -1.48 19.45 8.26
CA LEU A 123 -1.23 20.01 6.93
C LEU A 123 -2.28 21.06 6.53
N ASP A 124 -3.57 20.79 6.76
CA ASP A 124 -4.66 21.68 6.39
C ASP A 124 -5.18 22.53 7.58
N ARG A 125 -4.58 22.39 8.77
CA ARG A 125 -4.99 23.12 9.95
C ARG A 125 -4.71 24.60 9.79
N ASP A 126 -5.75 25.45 9.96
CA ASP A 126 -5.56 26.91 10.03
C ASP A 126 -4.81 27.29 11.30
N VAL A 127 -3.65 27.91 11.13
CA VAL A 127 -2.77 28.40 12.21
C VAL A 127 -2.59 29.92 12.16
N THR A 128 -3.43 30.62 11.41
CA THR A 128 -3.36 32.07 11.22
C THR A 128 -3.42 32.85 12.55
N ALA A 129 -4.33 32.46 13.43
CA ALA A 129 -4.47 33.10 14.74
C ALA A 129 -3.21 32.94 15.61
N TRP A 130 -2.60 31.75 15.57
CA TRP A 130 -1.34 31.48 16.24
C TRP A 130 -0.22 32.36 15.68
N TYR A 131 -0.02 32.38 14.34
CA TYR A 131 1.03 33.18 13.72
C TYR A 131 0.87 34.66 14.06
N ASN A 132 -0.36 35.18 14.05
CA ASN A 132 -0.64 36.58 14.40
C ASN A 132 -0.44 36.90 15.87
N SER A 133 -0.47 35.92 16.77
CA SER A 133 -0.19 36.09 18.20
C SER A 133 1.29 36.12 18.54
N LEU A 134 2.16 35.75 17.61
CA LEU A 134 3.61 35.78 17.83
C LEU A 134 4.15 37.22 17.90
N THR A 135 5.12 37.42 18.80
CA THR A 135 5.86 38.68 18.89
C THR A 135 7.10 38.64 18.00
N PHE A 136 7.15 39.52 17.03
CA PHE A 136 8.28 39.66 16.11
C PHE A 136 9.18 40.83 16.48
N PRO A 137 10.53 40.76 16.19
CA PRO A 137 11.22 39.64 15.61
C PRO A 137 11.34 38.45 16.57
N ILE A 138 11.25 37.20 16.03
CA ILE A 138 11.35 35.97 16.78
C ILE A 138 12.49 35.10 16.22
N LEU A 139 13.14 34.29 17.06
CA LEU A 139 14.09 33.28 16.56
C LEU A 139 13.34 32.14 15.84
N VAL A 140 13.92 31.64 14.75
CA VAL A 140 13.37 30.47 13.99
C VAL A 140 13.08 29.31 14.95
N ARG A 141 14.04 28.98 15.83
CA ARG A 141 13.88 27.92 16.83
C ARG A 141 12.68 28.16 17.76
N ASN A 142 12.47 29.37 18.22
CA ASN A 142 11.39 29.70 19.15
C ASN A 142 10.03 29.60 18.44
N MET A 143 9.94 30.09 17.19
CA MET A 143 8.75 29.94 16.35
C MET A 143 8.44 28.46 16.11
N ARG A 144 9.45 27.67 15.73
CA ARG A 144 9.36 26.23 15.51
C ARG A 144 8.83 25.51 16.75
N ASN A 145 9.43 25.74 17.91
CA ASN A 145 9.01 25.11 19.16
C ASN A 145 7.57 25.49 19.55
N SER A 146 7.21 26.77 19.37
CA SER A 146 5.84 27.25 19.60
C SER A 146 4.83 26.57 18.66
N PHE A 147 5.21 26.40 17.39
CA PHE A 147 4.37 25.71 16.41
C PHE A 147 4.13 24.25 16.80
N PHE A 148 5.19 23.50 17.12
CA PHE A 148 5.04 22.09 17.50
C PHE A 148 4.25 21.91 18.81
N SER A 149 4.40 22.86 19.74
CA SER A 149 3.55 22.91 20.94
C SER A 149 2.07 23.13 20.60
N LEU A 150 1.76 24.00 19.63
CA LEU A 150 0.39 24.25 19.17
C LEU A 150 -0.26 23.01 18.54
N VAL A 151 0.50 22.32 17.69
CA VAL A 151 -0.04 21.18 16.93
C VAL A 151 -0.02 19.87 17.72
N GLY A 152 0.71 19.82 18.84
CA GLY A 152 0.76 18.66 19.74
C GLY A 152 1.62 17.51 19.21
N ILE A 153 2.48 17.76 18.22
CA ILE A 153 3.40 16.76 17.68
C ILE A 153 4.77 16.97 18.34
N THR A 154 5.37 15.89 18.82
CA THR A 154 6.75 15.90 19.31
C THR A 154 7.69 15.95 18.12
N GLN A 155 8.63 16.87 18.11
CA GLN A 155 9.71 16.90 17.12
C GLN A 155 10.98 16.26 17.67
N GLU A 156 11.85 15.79 16.77
CA GLU A 156 13.17 15.33 17.16
C GLU A 156 14.01 16.48 17.77
N SER A 157 14.99 16.12 18.59
CA SER A 157 15.92 17.08 19.14
C SER A 157 17.01 17.41 18.12
N ALA A 158 16.68 18.24 17.13
CA ALA A 158 17.61 18.67 16.10
C ALA A 158 17.98 20.14 16.24
N ALA A 159 19.26 20.46 16.08
CA ALA A 159 19.74 21.80 15.87
C ALA A 159 19.76 22.10 14.38
N LEU A 160 18.85 22.94 13.91
CA LEU A 160 18.76 23.30 12.49
C LEU A 160 19.66 24.50 12.19
N VAL A 161 20.17 24.55 10.96
CA VAL A 161 21.21 25.52 10.56
C VAL A 161 20.78 26.99 10.71
N ASN A 162 19.50 27.28 10.57
CA ASN A 162 18.95 28.62 10.70
C ASN A 162 18.14 28.85 11.99
N ASP A 163 18.20 27.94 12.97
CA ASP A 163 17.50 28.05 14.25
C ASP A 163 17.79 29.36 15.01
N ASN A 164 18.98 29.88 14.86
CA ASN A 164 19.43 31.13 15.54
C ASN A 164 19.19 32.39 14.71
N GLN A 165 18.65 32.29 13.50
CA GLN A 165 18.24 33.45 12.72
C GLN A 165 16.99 34.07 13.32
N THR A 166 16.90 35.40 13.24
CA THR A 166 15.68 36.15 13.57
C THR A 166 14.74 36.14 12.37
N LEU A 167 13.46 36.08 12.64
CA LEU A 167 12.38 36.21 11.66
C LEU A 167 11.62 37.50 11.95
N ASN A 168 11.41 38.31 10.91
CA ASN A 168 10.47 39.42 10.91
C ASN A 168 9.08 38.92 10.41
N LYS A 169 8.04 39.66 10.76
CA LYS A 169 6.69 39.33 10.30
C LYS A 169 6.55 39.66 8.82
N THR A 170 6.30 38.64 8.00
CA THR A 170 6.20 38.75 6.51
C THR A 170 4.97 38.12 5.91
N ILE A 171 4.28 37.25 6.64
CA ILE A 171 3.11 36.54 6.14
C ILE A 171 1.88 37.42 6.40
N GLU A 172 1.18 37.78 5.33
CA GLU A 172 -0.02 38.63 5.32
C GLU A 172 -1.25 37.88 4.79
N ASP A 173 -1.16 36.55 4.65
CA ASP A 173 -2.23 35.73 4.09
C ASP A 173 -3.44 35.70 5.01
N LYS A 174 -4.63 35.60 4.41
CA LYS A 174 -5.88 35.45 5.15
C LYS A 174 -5.96 34.13 5.89
N VAL A 175 -5.36 33.09 5.32
CA VAL A 175 -5.27 31.74 5.89
C VAL A 175 -3.83 31.25 5.75
N ILE A 176 -3.27 30.79 6.85
CA ILE A 176 -1.96 30.18 6.93
C ILE A 176 -2.20 28.75 7.42
N THR A 177 -1.80 27.76 6.65
CA THR A 177 -1.95 26.36 7.06
C THR A 177 -0.73 25.87 7.84
N GLY A 178 -0.92 24.84 8.67
CA GLY A 178 0.20 24.19 9.34
C GLY A 178 1.19 23.58 8.36
N GLY A 179 0.69 23.08 7.21
CA GLY A 179 1.52 22.58 6.12
C GLY A 179 2.42 23.65 5.51
N ASP A 180 1.93 24.90 5.36
CA ASP A 180 2.75 26.00 4.88
C ASP A 180 3.91 26.28 5.84
N ILE A 181 3.62 26.38 7.14
CA ILE A 181 4.63 26.60 8.16
C ILE A 181 5.69 25.49 8.16
N LEU A 182 5.26 24.22 8.10
CA LEU A 182 6.19 23.07 8.06
C LEU A 182 7.08 23.10 6.82
N ARG A 183 6.49 23.30 5.64
CA ARG A 183 7.23 23.37 4.37
C ARG A 183 8.24 24.51 4.38
N TRP A 184 7.84 25.69 4.84
CA TRP A 184 8.75 26.85 4.92
C TRP A 184 9.86 26.63 5.93
N LEU A 185 9.57 26.06 7.13
CA LEU A 185 10.58 25.73 8.13
C LEU A 185 11.58 24.68 7.61
N CYS A 186 11.11 23.64 6.93
CA CYS A 186 11.98 22.65 6.32
C CYS A 186 12.86 23.28 5.25
N GLN A 187 12.29 24.04 4.34
CA GLN A 187 13.00 24.61 3.20
C GLN A 187 14.09 25.62 3.62
N ILE A 188 13.83 26.51 4.60
CA ILE A 188 14.85 27.44 5.08
C ILE A 188 15.99 26.75 5.84
N ASN A 189 15.86 25.46 6.12
CA ASN A 189 16.90 24.65 6.74
C ASN A 189 17.44 23.55 5.80
N GLY A 190 17.04 23.53 4.53
CA GLY A 190 17.50 22.53 3.57
C GLY A 190 17.10 21.10 3.95
N ARG A 191 15.90 20.92 4.48
CA ARG A 191 15.39 19.63 5.00
C ARG A 191 14.05 19.26 4.38
N PHE A 192 13.69 18.00 4.52
CA PHE A 192 12.32 17.51 4.35
C PHE A 192 11.73 17.19 5.72
N GLY A 193 10.41 17.13 5.81
CA GLY A 193 9.71 16.78 7.03
C GLY A 193 8.87 15.52 6.89
N LEU A 194 8.92 14.64 7.88
CA LEU A 194 8.05 13.48 7.98
C LEU A 194 7.82 13.08 9.44
N ILE A 195 6.78 12.29 9.71
CA ILE A 195 6.64 11.59 10.97
C ILE A 195 7.45 10.30 10.90
N GLY A 196 8.48 10.21 11.73
CA GLY A 196 9.29 9.01 11.86
C GLY A 196 8.56 7.89 12.60
N ARG A 197 9.09 6.70 12.51
CA ARG A 197 8.54 5.50 13.16
C ARG A 197 8.67 5.52 14.68
N ASP A 198 9.45 6.46 15.22
CA ASP A 198 9.52 6.81 16.64
C ASP A 198 8.41 7.79 17.08
N LYS A 199 7.45 8.09 16.20
CA LYS A 199 6.28 8.96 16.43
C LYS A 199 6.62 10.44 16.56
N LYS A 200 7.84 10.83 16.15
CA LYS A 200 8.27 12.23 16.17
C LYS A 200 8.34 12.78 14.77
N PHE A 201 8.24 14.09 14.67
CA PHE A 201 8.56 14.80 13.45
C PHE A 201 10.08 14.89 13.27
N HIS A 202 10.56 14.40 12.13
CA HIS A 202 11.96 14.42 11.74
C HIS A 202 12.23 15.41 10.63
N TYR A 203 13.41 16.03 10.72
CA TYR A 203 13.97 16.89 9.68
C TYR A 203 14.98 16.08 8.85
N VAL A 204 14.50 15.46 7.81
CA VAL A 204 15.31 14.57 6.97
C VAL A 204 16.34 15.36 6.18
N GLN A 205 17.60 15.10 6.46
CA GLN A 205 18.73 15.53 5.66
C GLN A 205 19.04 14.45 4.63
N LEU A 206 19.12 14.82 3.37
CA LEU A 206 19.65 13.91 2.37
C LEU A 206 21.16 13.83 2.53
N ALA A 207 21.67 12.64 2.64
CA ALA A 207 23.08 12.43 2.66
C ALA A 207 23.71 12.92 1.34
N GLN A 208 24.83 13.60 1.43
CA GLN A 208 25.58 13.99 0.25
C GLN A 208 26.15 12.71 -0.37
N ALA A 209 25.75 12.38 -1.60
CA ALA A 209 26.42 11.33 -2.35
C ALA A 209 27.84 11.80 -2.64
N ILE A 210 28.81 11.32 -1.88
CA ILE A 210 30.21 11.54 -2.16
C ILE A 210 30.55 10.64 -3.37
N GLU A 211 30.30 11.14 -4.57
CA GLU A 211 31.01 10.60 -5.73
C GLU A 211 32.47 10.93 -5.50
N GLY A 212 33.30 9.91 -5.53
CA GLY A 212 34.69 10.00 -5.20
C GLY A 212 35.38 11.16 -5.91
N LEU A 213 36.19 11.90 -5.18
CA LEU A 213 37.10 12.95 -5.64
C LEU A 213 38.12 12.45 -6.69
N TYR A 214 37.99 11.21 -7.13
CA TYR A 214 38.90 10.57 -8.08
C TYR A 214 38.14 10.10 -9.31
N PRO A 215 38.68 10.40 -10.52
CA PRO A 215 38.11 9.84 -11.73
C PRO A 215 38.05 8.30 -11.62
N ASP A 216 36.97 7.78 -12.16
CA ASP A 216 36.73 6.34 -12.30
C ASP A 216 37.67 5.76 -13.34
N ASP A 217 38.96 5.86 -13.12
CA ASP A 217 39.96 5.21 -13.94
C ASP A 217 40.54 4.02 -13.19
N ALA A 218 40.67 2.92 -13.92
CA ALA A 218 41.11 1.60 -13.46
C ALA A 218 42.55 1.57 -12.88
N LEU A 219 43.13 2.71 -12.56
CA LEU A 219 44.47 2.87 -12.02
C LEU A 219 44.55 2.77 -10.51
N TYR A 220 43.40 2.90 -9.82
CA TYR A 220 43.35 2.73 -8.39
C TYR A 220 42.31 1.67 -8.02
N PRO A 221 42.78 0.45 -7.65
CA PRO A 221 41.86 -0.57 -7.15
C PRO A 221 41.08 -0.01 -5.96
N ALA A 222 39.77 -0.24 -5.95
CA ALA A 222 38.79 0.21 -4.98
C ALA A 222 38.97 -0.50 -3.62
N ASP A 223 40.17 -0.50 -3.09
CA ASP A 223 40.49 -1.17 -1.87
C ASP A 223 41.02 -0.21 -0.82
N ASN A 224 40.22 -0.02 0.18
CA ASN A 224 40.50 0.18 1.61
C ASN A 224 41.56 1.23 2.02
N LEU A 225 42.17 2.00 1.15
CA LEU A 225 43.17 3.01 1.54
C LEU A 225 42.55 4.34 1.98
N TYR A 226 41.30 4.59 1.63
CA TYR A 226 40.54 5.74 2.11
C TYR A 226 39.13 5.30 2.49
N PRO A 227 38.86 5.11 3.78
CA PRO A 227 37.50 4.82 4.21
C PRO A 227 36.58 5.95 3.73
N ARG A 228 35.53 5.62 2.99
CA ARG A 228 34.41 6.52 2.76
C ARG A 228 33.82 6.85 4.12
N GLU A 229 34.14 8.00 4.68
CA GLU A 229 33.35 8.55 5.78
C GLU A 229 32.04 9.09 5.19
N SER A 230 31.17 8.19 4.73
CA SER A 230 29.79 8.56 4.47
C SER A 230 29.02 8.29 5.76
N ASN A 231 28.54 9.34 6.41
CA ASN A 231 27.53 9.23 7.47
C ASN A 231 26.14 8.85 6.91
N ALA A 232 26.09 8.44 5.66
CA ALA A 232 24.88 8.05 4.96
C ALA A 232 24.65 6.56 5.11
N SER A 233 23.45 6.20 5.54
CA SER A 233 22.97 4.83 5.46
C SER A 233 22.73 4.48 4.00
N GLU A 234 23.58 3.63 3.41
CA GLU A 234 23.47 3.16 2.04
C GLU A 234 23.01 1.69 2.04
N GLU A 235 22.04 1.37 1.19
CA GLU A 235 21.63 -0.02 0.97
C GLU A 235 21.91 -0.44 -0.47
N ILE A 236 22.65 -1.52 -0.64
CA ILE A 236 22.97 -2.07 -1.96
C ILE A 236 21.90 -3.11 -2.33
N LEU A 237 21.11 -2.80 -3.36
CA LEU A 237 20.02 -3.66 -3.85
C LEU A 237 20.52 -4.75 -4.82
N LYS A 238 21.72 -5.29 -4.61
CA LYS A 238 22.23 -6.37 -5.46
C LYS A 238 21.38 -7.64 -5.27
N ALA A 239 20.79 -8.13 -6.35
CA ALA A 239 19.98 -9.34 -6.39
C ALA A 239 18.65 -9.29 -5.60
N VAL A 240 18.21 -8.14 -5.09
CA VAL A 240 16.92 -7.99 -4.41
C VAL A 240 15.90 -7.15 -5.18
N TYR A 241 16.29 -6.39 -6.19
CA TYR A 241 15.35 -5.71 -7.08
C TYR A 241 14.86 -6.65 -8.19
N SER A 242 13.61 -6.50 -8.57
CA SER A 242 12.95 -7.27 -9.64
C SER A 242 12.85 -6.49 -10.95
N ALA A 243 12.65 -5.17 -10.86
CA ALA A 243 12.60 -4.26 -12.00
C ALA A 243 13.24 -2.93 -11.63
N ILE A 244 13.81 -2.27 -12.63
CA ILE A 244 14.35 -0.92 -12.51
C ILE A 244 14.14 -0.16 -13.81
N SER A 245 13.60 1.04 -13.68
CA SER A 245 13.57 2.05 -14.74
C SER A 245 14.32 3.28 -14.25
N TYR A 246 15.23 3.82 -15.04
CA TYR A 246 16.03 4.95 -14.62
C TYR A 246 16.34 5.89 -15.79
N GLN A 247 16.58 7.15 -15.47
CA GLN A 247 16.97 8.15 -16.45
C GLN A 247 18.45 7.94 -16.88
N PRO A 248 18.81 8.25 -18.12
CA PRO A 248 20.18 8.07 -18.61
C PRO A 248 21.15 9.17 -18.14
N PHE A 249 20.80 9.90 -17.10
CA PHE A 249 21.59 11.00 -16.54
C PHE A 249 21.57 10.98 -15.01
N HIS A 250 22.57 11.62 -14.44
CA HIS A 250 22.54 12.07 -13.04
C HIS A 250 22.05 13.51 -12.99
N THR A 251 21.30 13.86 -11.95
CA THR A 251 21.00 15.28 -11.70
C THR A 251 22.29 16.05 -11.50
N ASP A 252 22.33 17.31 -11.89
CA ASP A 252 23.44 18.16 -11.53
C ASP A 252 23.40 18.42 -10.01
N TRP A 253 24.57 18.57 -9.40
CA TRP A 253 24.65 18.89 -7.96
C TRP A 253 24.18 20.31 -7.71
N ILE A 254 23.61 20.56 -6.53
CA ILE A 254 23.27 21.90 -6.11
C ILE A 254 24.57 22.62 -5.72
N SER A 255 24.98 23.62 -6.51
CA SER A 255 26.15 24.44 -6.25
C SER A 255 25.82 25.85 -5.80
N LYS A 256 24.56 26.27 -5.97
CA LYS A 256 24.08 27.60 -5.65
C LYS A 256 22.69 27.57 -5.03
N VAL A 257 22.45 28.45 -4.08
CA VAL A 257 21.13 28.69 -3.50
C VAL A 257 20.79 30.17 -3.62
N SER A 258 19.56 30.47 -4.04
CA SER A 258 19.05 31.84 -4.10
C SER A 258 17.69 31.97 -3.43
N ILE A 259 17.54 32.92 -2.54
CA ILE A 259 16.27 33.30 -1.92
C ILE A 259 15.65 34.41 -2.74
N ILE A 260 14.45 34.18 -3.24
CA ILE A 260 13.67 35.13 -4.03
C ILE A 260 12.68 35.84 -3.11
N GLY A 261 12.69 37.15 -3.12
CA GLY A 261 11.83 37.96 -2.28
C GLY A 261 10.40 38.11 -2.82
N LYS A 262 9.56 38.75 -2.02
CA LYS A 262 8.15 39.01 -2.34
C LYS A 262 7.94 39.74 -3.68
N ASN A 263 8.92 40.52 -4.11
CA ASN A 263 8.92 41.29 -5.36
C ASN A 263 9.51 40.52 -6.57
N GLY A 264 9.83 39.24 -6.42
CA GLY A 264 10.47 38.43 -7.46
C GLY A 264 11.98 38.70 -7.65
N ALA A 265 12.59 39.60 -6.85
CA ALA A 265 14.01 39.87 -6.93
C ALA A 265 14.80 38.91 -6.01
N ILE A 266 16.05 38.60 -6.40
CA ILE A 266 16.97 37.86 -5.56
C ILE A 266 17.34 38.70 -4.35
N GLN A 267 17.03 38.23 -3.15
CA GLN A 267 17.37 38.89 -1.87
C GLN A 267 18.68 38.38 -1.28
N GLY A 268 19.03 37.13 -1.57
CA GLY A 268 20.29 36.56 -1.11
C GLY A 268 20.69 35.40 -2.00
N THR A 269 21.99 35.22 -2.17
CA THR A 269 22.56 34.12 -2.92
C THR A 269 23.84 33.63 -2.26
N ALA A 270 24.12 32.35 -2.37
CA ALA A 270 25.34 31.71 -1.92
C ALA A 270 25.74 30.61 -2.92
N GLY A 271 27.07 30.39 -3.05
CA GLY A 271 27.61 29.40 -3.96
C GLY A 271 28.03 29.96 -5.33
N ASP A 272 28.21 29.09 -6.29
CA ASP A 272 28.72 29.36 -7.63
C ASP A 272 27.81 28.76 -8.71
N ASN A 273 28.19 28.91 -9.98
CA ASN A 273 27.43 28.42 -11.11
C ASN A 273 28.07 27.13 -11.72
N THR A 274 28.70 26.30 -10.90
CA THR A 274 29.33 25.05 -11.39
C THR A 274 28.34 23.90 -11.56
N GLY A 275 27.18 23.99 -10.90
CA GLY A 275 26.08 23.04 -10.99
C GLY A 275 24.72 23.76 -11.00
N ASP A 276 23.69 23.09 -10.49
CA ASP A 276 22.35 23.63 -10.42
C ASP A 276 22.16 24.69 -9.33
N GLU A 277 21.29 25.63 -9.60
CA GLU A 277 20.83 26.63 -8.64
C GLU A 277 19.50 26.21 -8.00
N PHE A 278 19.46 26.17 -6.68
CA PHE A 278 18.26 25.93 -5.91
C PHE A 278 17.59 27.26 -5.55
N TYR A 279 16.39 27.47 -6.09
CA TYR A 279 15.62 28.69 -5.85
C TYR A 279 14.58 28.47 -4.76
N ILE A 280 14.56 29.39 -3.78
CA ILE A 280 13.55 29.48 -2.73
C ILE A 280 12.66 30.67 -3.05
N SER A 281 11.57 30.47 -3.83
CA SER A 281 10.74 31.55 -4.36
C SER A 281 9.48 31.83 -3.55
N ASP A 282 8.85 30.79 -2.97
CA ASP A 282 7.53 30.88 -2.34
C ASP A 282 7.57 30.74 -0.82
N ASN A 283 8.75 30.87 -0.24
CA ASN A 283 8.93 30.71 1.20
C ASN A 283 8.79 32.06 1.92
N LYS A 284 7.63 32.28 2.52
CA LYS A 284 7.33 33.56 3.18
C LYS A 284 8.10 33.76 4.49
N LEU A 285 8.59 32.69 5.13
CA LEU A 285 9.52 32.84 6.26
C LEU A 285 10.90 33.27 5.78
N ALA A 286 11.35 32.79 4.63
CA ALA A 286 12.64 33.20 4.06
C ALA A 286 12.72 34.70 3.82
N TRP A 287 11.61 35.34 3.45
CA TRP A 287 11.55 36.79 3.26
C TRP A 287 11.80 37.60 4.55
N GLY A 288 11.52 36.97 5.70
CA GLY A 288 11.67 37.62 7.02
C GLY A 288 12.98 37.34 7.72
N LEU A 289 13.90 36.58 7.12
CA LEU A 289 15.18 36.26 7.75
C LEU A 289 16.02 37.51 7.98
N GLY A 290 16.52 37.67 9.20
CA GLY A 290 17.27 38.86 9.59
C GLY A 290 18.63 39.00 8.90
N ASN A 291 19.29 37.86 8.62
CA ASN A 291 20.54 37.84 7.86
C ASN A 291 20.41 36.82 6.71
N ILE A 292 19.86 37.28 5.59
CA ILE A 292 19.55 36.44 4.44
C ILE A 292 20.82 35.80 3.84
N ALA A 293 21.93 36.55 3.76
CA ALA A 293 23.18 36.05 3.20
C ALA A 293 23.73 34.86 4.02
N GLN A 294 23.75 35.00 5.34
CA GLN A 294 24.19 33.93 6.25
C GLN A 294 23.24 32.73 6.17
N ALA A 295 21.94 32.98 6.15
CA ALA A 295 20.94 31.93 6.06
C ALA A 295 21.03 31.15 4.73
N THR A 296 21.23 31.86 3.63
CA THR A 296 21.40 31.24 2.29
C THR A 296 22.67 30.38 2.25
N GLN A 297 23.78 30.86 2.83
CA GLN A 297 25.02 30.07 2.94
C GLN A 297 24.82 28.82 3.79
N ALA A 298 24.09 28.92 4.88
CA ALA A 298 23.78 27.79 5.76
C ALA A 298 22.93 26.74 5.01
N ILE A 299 21.91 27.17 4.25
CA ILE A 299 21.11 26.28 3.42
C ILE A 299 21.97 25.59 2.37
N LEU A 300 22.86 26.34 1.68
CA LEU A 300 23.74 25.75 0.69
C LEU A 300 24.62 24.65 1.28
N ASN A 301 25.17 24.86 2.45
CA ASN A 301 26.01 23.85 3.12
C ASN A 301 25.22 22.55 3.42
N GLU A 302 23.91 22.64 3.64
CA GLU A 302 23.05 21.48 3.88
C GLU A 302 22.67 20.72 2.61
N VAL A 303 22.44 21.44 1.51
CA VAL A 303 21.90 20.85 0.27
C VAL A 303 22.98 20.60 -0.79
N ARG A 304 24.16 21.17 -0.60
CA ARG A 304 25.27 21.07 -1.54
C ARG A 304 25.68 19.61 -1.74
N GLY A 305 25.88 19.21 -3.01
CA GLY A 305 26.37 17.87 -3.36
C GLY A 305 25.27 16.79 -3.40
N ALA A 306 24.01 17.12 -3.14
CA ALA A 306 22.93 16.19 -3.38
C ALA A 306 22.83 15.92 -4.89
N ARG A 307 23.07 14.66 -5.28
CA ARG A 307 23.08 14.19 -6.67
C ARG A 307 22.58 12.76 -6.70
N TYR A 308 21.80 12.42 -7.71
CA TYR A 308 21.25 11.07 -7.87
C TYR A 308 20.85 10.79 -9.32
N THR A 309 20.60 9.54 -9.61
CA THR A 309 19.95 9.12 -10.86
C THR A 309 18.45 8.96 -10.58
N PRO A 310 17.57 9.73 -11.23
CA PRO A 310 16.13 9.50 -11.11
C PRO A 310 15.77 8.09 -11.54
N ALA A 311 15.04 7.36 -10.70
CA ALA A 311 14.73 5.95 -10.92
C ALA A 311 13.45 5.51 -10.20
N ASP A 312 12.77 4.55 -10.83
CA ASP A 312 11.72 3.74 -10.20
C ASP A 312 12.24 2.30 -10.08
N ILE A 313 12.22 1.76 -8.86
CA ILE A 313 12.82 0.46 -8.54
C ILE A 313 11.80 -0.39 -7.79
N ASP A 314 11.45 -1.54 -8.36
CA ASP A 314 10.69 -2.58 -7.65
C ASP A 314 11.66 -3.59 -7.04
N ALA A 315 11.53 -3.84 -5.76
CA ALA A 315 12.43 -4.70 -5.01
C ALA A 315 11.69 -5.60 -4.00
N LYS A 316 12.42 -6.51 -3.37
CA LYS A 316 11.95 -7.15 -2.14
C LYS A 316 11.71 -6.10 -1.06
N GLY A 317 10.69 -6.31 -0.24
CA GLY A 317 10.39 -5.40 0.84
C GLY A 317 11.47 -5.40 1.92
N LEU A 318 12.05 -4.23 2.15
CA LEU A 318 13.11 -3.99 3.13
C LEU A 318 12.59 -3.01 4.20
N PRO A 319 11.87 -3.49 5.22
CA PRO A 319 11.13 -2.64 6.16
C PRO A 319 12.02 -1.73 7.00
N TYR A 320 13.32 -1.96 7.06
CA TYR A 320 14.29 -1.11 7.74
C TYR A 320 14.69 0.15 6.95
N LEU A 321 14.35 0.25 5.66
CA LEU A 321 14.55 1.45 4.86
C LEU A 321 13.49 2.51 5.17
N GLU A 322 13.86 3.77 5.00
CA GLU A 322 13.02 4.94 5.21
C GLU A 322 13.18 5.94 4.05
N CYS A 323 12.20 6.80 3.85
CA CYS A 323 12.36 7.90 2.90
C CYS A 323 13.54 8.81 3.31
N GLY A 324 14.35 9.22 2.32
CA GLY A 324 15.59 9.94 2.51
C GLY A 324 16.86 9.08 2.49
N ASP A 325 16.73 7.75 2.63
CA ASP A 325 17.87 6.83 2.52
C ASP A 325 18.39 6.78 1.08
N ILE A 326 19.67 6.42 0.95
CA ILE A 326 20.32 6.15 -0.34
C ILE A 326 20.21 4.66 -0.64
N ILE A 327 19.86 4.34 -1.88
CA ILE A 327 19.92 2.99 -2.41
C ILE A 327 20.82 2.94 -3.64
N ILE A 328 21.55 1.85 -3.75
CA ILE A 328 22.45 1.57 -4.87
C ILE A 328 21.97 0.29 -5.55
N ALA A 329 21.52 0.41 -6.80
CA ALA A 329 21.11 -0.71 -7.62
C ALA A 329 22.19 -1.03 -8.66
N ASN A 330 22.83 -2.18 -8.54
CA ASN A 330 23.81 -2.65 -9.49
C ASN A 330 23.11 -3.37 -10.65
N THR A 331 22.98 -2.70 -11.78
CA THR A 331 22.50 -3.32 -13.02
C THR A 331 23.65 -3.99 -13.77
N ARG A 332 23.34 -4.70 -14.86
CA ARG A 332 24.39 -5.31 -15.71
C ARG A 332 25.30 -4.29 -16.39
N ARG A 333 24.87 -3.04 -16.53
CA ARG A 333 25.56 -1.99 -17.30
C ARG A 333 25.98 -0.80 -16.46
N ASN A 334 25.17 -0.43 -15.47
CA ASN A 334 25.34 0.79 -14.70
C ASN A 334 25.13 0.53 -13.22
N VAL A 335 25.75 1.32 -12.39
CA VAL A 335 25.47 1.48 -10.97
C VAL A 335 24.54 2.68 -10.84
N ILE A 336 23.35 2.46 -10.29
CA ILE A 336 22.34 3.49 -10.10
C ILE A 336 22.33 3.85 -8.62
N THR A 337 22.71 5.08 -8.31
CA THR A 337 22.61 5.65 -6.96
C THR A 337 21.46 6.61 -6.93
N THR A 338 20.49 6.38 -6.04
CA THR A 338 19.31 7.23 -5.91
C THR A 338 18.87 7.38 -4.46
N TYR A 339 18.03 8.39 -4.18
CA TYR A 339 17.36 8.57 -2.90
C TYR A 339 15.97 7.94 -2.95
N ILE A 340 15.51 7.45 -1.80
CA ILE A 340 14.11 7.08 -1.61
C ILE A 340 13.32 8.36 -1.33
N LEU A 341 12.72 8.96 -2.35
CA LEU A 341 11.87 10.14 -2.18
C LEU A 341 10.39 9.77 -2.01
N GLU A 342 10.01 8.64 -2.58
CA GLU A 342 8.73 7.97 -2.39
C GLU A 342 8.97 6.48 -2.21
N ARG A 343 8.14 5.85 -1.37
CA ARG A 343 8.20 4.43 -1.09
C ARG A 343 6.81 3.85 -0.97
N THR A 344 6.62 2.64 -1.50
CA THR A 344 5.42 1.84 -1.25
C THR A 344 5.79 0.42 -0.87
N LEU A 345 5.64 0.08 0.41
CA LEU A 345 5.85 -1.26 0.96
C LEU A 345 4.51 -2.00 0.94
N LYS A 346 4.47 -3.20 0.33
CA LYS A 346 3.25 -4.00 0.17
C LYS A 346 3.46 -5.45 0.56
N GLY A 347 2.34 -6.08 0.94
CA GLY A 347 2.28 -7.50 1.22
C GLY A 347 2.79 -7.88 2.59
N ILE A 348 2.72 -9.15 2.94
CA ILE A 348 3.14 -9.67 4.24
C ILE A 348 4.26 -10.68 4.04
N GLN A 349 3.94 -11.88 3.55
CA GLN A 349 4.95 -12.91 3.30
C GLN A 349 5.73 -12.62 2.02
N ALA A 350 5.03 -12.25 0.94
CA ALA A 350 5.62 -11.76 -0.29
C ALA A 350 5.82 -10.23 -0.22
N LEU A 351 6.58 -9.79 0.77
CA LEU A 351 6.83 -8.37 0.98
C LEU A 351 7.61 -7.78 -0.20
N THR A 352 7.07 -6.72 -0.78
CA THR A 352 7.65 -5.97 -1.91
C THR A 352 7.74 -4.50 -1.58
N ASP A 353 8.72 -3.84 -2.14
CA ASP A 353 8.94 -2.40 -2.06
C ASP A 353 9.01 -1.80 -3.45
N ALA A 354 8.43 -0.63 -3.63
CA ALA A 354 8.63 0.22 -4.78
C ALA A 354 9.23 1.55 -4.31
N TYR A 355 10.38 1.91 -4.87
CA TYR A 355 11.07 3.17 -4.57
C TYR A 355 11.00 4.08 -5.78
N GLY A 356 10.75 5.35 -5.55
CA GLY A 356 10.64 6.34 -6.61
C GLY A 356 11.42 7.61 -6.34
N SER A 357 12.08 8.12 -7.38
CA SER A 357 12.67 9.45 -7.43
C SER A 357 12.54 10.01 -8.85
N ASP A 358 12.35 11.31 -8.96
CA ASP A 358 12.18 12.00 -10.24
C ASP A 358 12.92 13.33 -10.23
N SER A 359 13.40 13.78 -11.37
CA SER A 359 13.96 15.11 -11.59
C SER A 359 14.26 15.34 -13.06
N ASP A 360 14.34 16.60 -13.45
CA ASP A 360 15.05 17.00 -14.66
C ASP A 360 16.58 16.90 -14.46
N GLN A 361 17.33 16.74 -15.55
CA GLN A 361 18.80 16.71 -15.49
C GLN A 361 19.34 18.01 -14.94
N ARG A 362 18.80 19.13 -15.39
CA ARG A 362 19.10 20.48 -14.94
C ARG A 362 17.84 21.20 -14.52
N ARG A 363 17.93 21.92 -13.44
CA ARG A 363 16.85 22.78 -12.99
C ARG A 363 16.70 23.98 -13.93
N PRO A 364 15.46 24.35 -14.31
CA PRO A 364 15.27 25.54 -15.12
C PRO A 364 15.78 26.79 -14.37
N PRO A 365 16.49 27.71 -15.07
CA PRO A 365 16.97 28.93 -14.44
C PRO A 365 15.79 29.80 -13.97
N TYR A 366 15.94 30.46 -12.83
CA TYR A 366 14.98 31.46 -12.41
C TYR A 366 15.10 32.70 -13.30
N VAL A 367 13.98 33.12 -13.87
CA VAL A 367 13.92 34.33 -14.71
C VAL A 367 13.15 35.41 -13.93
N PRO A 368 13.83 36.41 -13.33
CA PRO A 368 13.18 37.45 -12.55
C PRO A 368 12.57 38.51 -13.47
N THR A 369 11.29 38.49 -13.77
CA THR A 369 10.56 39.62 -14.39
C THR A 369 9.05 39.42 -14.36
N VAL A 370 8.29 40.51 -14.61
CA VAL A 370 6.83 40.54 -14.89
C VAL A 370 6.43 39.51 -15.96
N VAL A 371 7.34 39.15 -16.87
CA VAL A 371 7.17 38.08 -17.86
C VAL A 371 7.10 36.70 -17.19
N THR A 372 7.73 36.50 -16.04
CA THR A 372 7.64 35.22 -15.30
C THR A 372 6.30 35.03 -14.64
N ASP A 373 5.66 36.06 -14.14
CA ASP A 373 4.33 35.92 -13.56
C ASP A 373 3.30 35.57 -14.64
N VAL A 374 3.45 36.14 -15.85
CA VAL A 374 2.62 35.79 -17.00
C VAL A 374 2.94 34.38 -17.49
N ASN A 375 4.22 34.01 -17.60
CA ASN A 375 4.65 32.69 -18.02
C ASN A 375 4.37 31.63 -16.95
N ALA A 376 4.60 31.95 -15.66
CA ALA A 376 4.24 31.08 -14.55
C ALA A 376 2.73 30.88 -14.43
N ASN A 377 1.96 31.96 -14.63
CA ASN A 377 0.50 31.87 -14.69
C ASN A 377 0.01 31.13 -15.93
N GLN A 378 0.67 31.29 -17.09
CA GLN A 378 0.38 30.52 -18.29
C GLN A 378 0.74 29.04 -18.11
N LEU A 379 1.90 28.74 -17.51
CA LEU A 379 2.32 27.39 -17.21
C LEU A 379 1.42 26.75 -16.13
N ALA A 380 1.09 27.51 -15.07
CA ALA A 380 0.15 27.06 -14.05
C ALA A 380 -1.25 26.82 -14.63
N THR A 381 -1.70 27.71 -15.52
CA THR A 381 -2.97 27.58 -16.24
C THR A 381 -2.93 26.37 -17.18
N SER A 382 -1.84 26.17 -17.93
CA SER A 382 -1.63 25.01 -18.80
C SER A 382 -1.60 23.70 -18.01
N ASN A 383 -0.90 23.70 -16.88
CA ASN A 383 -0.84 22.53 -15.99
C ASN A 383 -2.19 22.27 -15.31
N ALA A 384 -2.90 23.33 -14.89
CA ALA A 384 -4.25 23.20 -14.36
C ALA A 384 -5.23 22.69 -15.44
N GLN A 385 -5.11 23.18 -16.67
CA GLN A 385 -5.90 22.70 -17.79
C GLN A 385 -5.59 21.23 -18.09
N SER A 386 -4.32 20.86 -18.16
CA SER A 386 -3.91 19.46 -18.38
C SER A 386 -4.41 18.52 -17.28
N LYS A 387 -4.35 18.97 -16.01
CA LYS A 387 -4.93 18.22 -14.88
C LYS A 387 -6.46 18.13 -14.99
N ALA A 388 -7.11 19.22 -15.38
CA ALA A 388 -8.56 19.23 -15.61
C ALA A 388 -8.96 18.31 -16.76
N ASP A 389 -8.21 18.31 -17.85
CA ASP A 389 -8.44 17.44 -19.00
C ASP A 389 -8.22 15.97 -18.63
N SER A 390 -7.17 15.70 -17.83
CA SER A 390 -6.91 14.36 -17.29
C SER A 390 -8.01 13.92 -16.33
N ALA A 391 -8.46 14.81 -15.44
CA ALA A 391 -9.58 14.55 -14.55
C ALA A 391 -10.88 14.31 -15.32
N TYR A 392 -11.14 15.11 -16.37
CA TYR A 392 -12.29 14.92 -17.24
C TYR A 392 -12.25 13.58 -17.99
N THR A 393 -11.06 13.21 -18.50
CA THR A 393 -10.84 11.90 -19.15
C THR A 393 -11.04 10.75 -18.16
N ASN A 394 -10.50 10.89 -16.96
CA ASN A 394 -10.66 9.90 -15.89
C ASN A 394 -12.12 9.79 -15.44
N ALA A 395 -12.83 10.92 -15.33
CA ALA A 395 -14.25 10.95 -15.04
C ALA A 395 -15.07 10.26 -16.14
N GLY A 396 -14.74 10.51 -17.41
CA GLY A 396 -15.36 9.82 -18.55
C GLY A 396 -15.09 8.33 -18.54
N THR A 397 -13.88 7.92 -18.19
CA THR A 397 -13.51 6.50 -18.01
C THR A 397 -14.25 5.88 -16.83
N ALA A 398 -14.34 6.59 -15.71
CA ALA A 398 -15.10 6.15 -14.53
C ALA A 398 -16.59 6.02 -14.84
N GLN A 399 -17.16 7.01 -15.58
CA GLN A 399 -18.56 6.94 -16.03
C GLN A 399 -18.78 5.74 -16.94
N SER A 400 -17.90 5.51 -17.93
CA SER A 400 -18.01 4.36 -18.82
C SER A 400 -17.92 3.03 -18.06
N ARG A 401 -17.07 2.96 -17.03
CA ARG A 401 -16.98 1.78 -16.16
C ARG A 401 -18.22 1.61 -15.29
N ALA A 402 -18.79 2.72 -14.80
CA ALA A 402 -20.04 2.71 -14.06
C ALA A 402 -21.21 2.25 -14.95
N ASP A 403 -21.29 2.74 -16.18
CA ASP A 403 -22.30 2.36 -17.16
C ASP A 403 -22.18 0.87 -17.53
N LEU A 404 -20.95 0.37 -17.72
CA LEU A 404 -20.67 -1.04 -17.90
C LEU A 404 -21.06 -1.86 -16.67
N ALA A 405 -20.70 -1.41 -15.47
CA ALA A 405 -21.06 -2.09 -14.23
C ALA A 405 -22.58 -2.12 -14.05
N TYR A 406 -23.27 -1.01 -14.37
CA TYR A 406 -24.73 -0.96 -14.36
C TYR A 406 -25.35 -1.91 -15.38
N SER A 407 -24.79 -1.99 -16.58
CA SER A 407 -25.21 -2.96 -17.61
C SER A 407 -24.99 -4.39 -17.16
N TYR A 408 -23.83 -4.70 -16.56
CA TYR A 408 -23.57 -6.02 -16.00
C TYR A 408 -24.49 -6.35 -14.82
N ALA A 409 -24.77 -5.36 -13.96
CA ALA A 409 -25.74 -5.53 -12.87
C ALA A 409 -27.14 -5.84 -13.42
N GLY A 410 -27.58 -5.11 -14.44
CA GLY A 410 -28.86 -5.40 -15.10
C GLY A 410 -28.90 -6.77 -15.76
N THR A 411 -27.78 -7.19 -16.36
CA THR A 411 -27.66 -8.54 -16.92
C THR A 411 -27.67 -9.60 -15.81
N ALA A 412 -26.96 -9.35 -14.71
CA ALA A 412 -26.94 -10.23 -13.54
C ALA A 412 -28.33 -10.34 -12.90
N ASP A 413 -29.06 -9.23 -12.81
CA ASP A 413 -30.43 -9.21 -12.32
C ASP A 413 -31.37 -10.03 -13.23
N GLY A 414 -31.23 -9.88 -14.55
CA GLY A 414 -31.94 -10.72 -15.53
C GLY A 414 -31.58 -12.21 -15.43
N HIS A 415 -30.33 -12.53 -15.13
CA HIS A 415 -29.92 -13.90 -14.87
C HIS A 415 -30.44 -14.41 -13.54
N ALA A 416 -30.47 -13.56 -12.49
CA ALA A 416 -31.04 -13.89 -11.20
C ALA A 416 -32.54 -14.14 -11.30
N ASP A 417 -33.30 -13.32 -12.04
CA ASP A 417 -34.71 -13.52 -12.33
C ASP A 417 -34.95 -14.82 -13.09
N THR A 418 -34.08 -15.10 -14.07
CA THR A 418 -34.17 -16.35 -14.84
C THR A 418 -33.86 -17.56 -13.97
N ALA A 419 -32.84 -17.46 -13.11
CA ALA A 419 -32.48 -18.49 -12.15
C ALA A 419 -33.61 -18.69 -11.13
N GLN A 420 -34.21 -17.60 -10.63
CA GLN A 420 -35.34 -17.65 -9.71
C GLN A 420 -36.59 -18.34 -10.35
N LYS A 421 -36.89 -17.99 -11.61
CA LYS A 421 -37.97 -18.65 -12.35
C LYS A 421 -37.69 -20.14 -12.55
N LYS A 422 -36.46 -20.50 -12.91
CA LYS A 422 -36.05 -21.92 -13.03
C LYS A 422 -36.10 -22.63 -11.67
N ALA A 423 -35.64 -21.94 -10.59
CA ALA A 423 -35.72 -22.50 -9.24
C ALA A 423 -37.17 -22.70 -8.79
N ASN A 424 -38.05 -21.74 -9.05
CA ASN A 424 -39.49 -21.88 -8.73
C ASN A 424 -40.12 -23.05 -9.54
N SER A 425 -39.81 -23.13 -10.82
CA SER A 425 -40.32 -24.25 -11.67
C SER A 425 -39.77 -25.61 -11.22
N ALA A 426 -38.49 -25.64 -10.83
CA ALA A 426 -37.87 -26.83 -10.26
C ALA A 426 -38.44 -27.17 -8.88
N TYR A 427 -38.75 -26.16 -8.06
CA TYR A 427 -39.42 -26.34 -6.76
C TYR A 427 -40.83 -26.91 -6.94
N GLU A 428 -41.63 -26.37 -7.87
CA GLU A 428 -42.96 -26.91 -8.21
C GLU A 428 -42.86 -28.33 -8.74
N LEU A 429 -41.89 -28.61 -9.61
CA LEU A 429 -41.63 -29.94 -10.14
C LEU A 429 -41.17 -30.92 -9.04
N ALA A 430 -40.31 -30.46 -8.15
CA ALA A 430 -39.84 -31.23 -7.00
C ALA A 430 -40.96 -31.46 -6.00
N ALA A 431 -41.77 -30.45 -5.70
CA ALA A 431 -42.91 -30.57 -4.79
C ALA A 431 -43.94 -31.59 -5.33
N THR A 432 -44.17 -31.61 -6.62
CA THR A 432 -45.11 -32.58 -7.26
C THR A 432 -44.55 -33.98 -7.44
N LYS A 433 -43.23 -34.13 -7.62
CA LYS A 433 -42.58 -35.42 -7.89
C LYS A 433 -41.88 -36.04 -6.68
N ILE A 434 -41.36 -35.21 -5.79
CA ILE A 434 -40.56 -35.66 -4.64
C ILE A 434 -41.43 -35.94 -3.42
N THR A 435 -42.61 -35.36 -3.30
CA THR A 435 -43.60 -35.66 -2.27
C THR A 435 -44.53 -36.81 -2.63
N ALA A 436 -44.41 -37.35 -3.85
CA ALA A 436 -45.18 -38.51 -4.24
C ALA A 436 -44.78 -39.75 -3.43
N LYS A 437 -45.75 -40.56 -3.04
CA LYS A 437 -45.57 -41.77 -2.24
C LYS A 437 -44.70 -42.81 -2.95
N GLU A 438 -44.71 -42.79 -4.29
CA GLU A 438 -43.83 -43.55 -5.17
C GLU A 438 -43.30 -42.63 -6.26
N VAL A 439 -41.97 -42.57 -6.43
CA VAL A 439 -41.31 -41.86 -7.54
C VAL A 439 -40.76 -42.92 -8.50
N ASN A 440 -41.43 -43.08 -9.63
CA ASN A 440 -41.04 -44.03 -10.66
C ASN A 440 -40.66 -43.25 -11.92
N THR A 441 -39.37 -42.90 -12.02
CA THR A 441 -38.86 -42.21 -13.20
C THR A 441 -37.49 -42.72 -13.61
N MET A 442 -37.25 -42.78 -14.92
CA MET A 442 -35.95 -43.19 -15.44
C MET A 442 -34.88 -42.14 -15.26
N ILE A 443 -35.25 -40.86 -15.18
CA ILE A 443 -34.33 -39.73 -15.06
C ILE A 443 -34.97 -38.66 -14.16
N ILE A 444 -34.27 -38.25 -13.11
CA ILE A 444 -34.57 -37.05 -12.36
C ILE A 444 -33.43 -36.04 -12.64
N ASN A 445 -33.76 -34.96 -13.32
CA ASN A 445 -32.89 -33.84 -13.53
C ASN A 445 -33.35 -32.66 -12.66
N ALA A 446 -32.58 -32.30 -11.65
CA ALA A 446 -32.86 -31.15 -10.83
C ALA A 446 -31.82 -30.07 -11.11
N GLY A 447 -32.21 -28.99 -11.77
CA GLY A 447 -31.39 -27.81 -12.03
C GLY A 447 -31.47 -26.82 -10.87
N LEU A 448 -31.30 -27.32 -9.64
CA LEU A 448 -31.35 -26.51 -8.41
C LEU A 448 -29.96 -26.25 -7.88
N ALA A 449 -29.70 -25.03 -7.44
CA ALA A 449 -28.42 -24.65 -6.81
C ALA A 449 -28.20 -25.35 -5.45
N SER A 450 -29.25 -25.65 -4.72
CA SER A 450 -29.21 -26.50 -3.53
C SER A 450 -30.55 -27.18 -3.28
N VAL A 451 -30.51 -28.36 -2.72
CA VAL A 451 -31.69 -29.08 -2.21
C VAL A 451 -31.47 -29.30 -0.72
N ASP A 452 -32.30 -28.72 0.10
CA ASP A 452 -32.16 -28.84 1.56
C ASP A 452 -32.63 -30.22 2.06
N ASP A 453 -33.75 -30.69 1.57
CA ASP A 453 -34.30 -32.00 1.90
C ASP A 453 -34.87 -32.72 0.66
N LEU A 454 -34.41 -33.92 0.39
CA LEU A 454 -35.04 -34.85 -0.57
C LEU A 454 -35.72 -35.98 0.19
N ARG A 455 -37.02 -36.09 0.09
CA ARG A 455 -37.82 -37.13 0.76
C ARG A 455 -38.61 -37.95 -0.25
N ALA A 456 -38.39 -39.22 -0.21
CA ALA A 456 -39.20 -40.17 -0.97
C ALA A 456 -39.39 -41.45 -0.15
N THR A 457 -40.61 -42.00 -0.15
CA THR A 457 -40.89 -43.28 0.55
C THR A 457 -40.35 -44.45 -0.26
N ASN A 458 -40.54 -44.45 -1.57
CA ASN A 458 -39.96 -45.42 -2.50
C ASN A 458 -39.55 -44.68 -3.78
N ALA A 459 -38.32 -44.83 -4.21
CA ALA A 459 -37.87 -44.27 -5.48
C ALA A 459 -37.10 -45.29 -6.32
N THR A 460 -37.57 -45.52 -7.53
CA THR A 460 -36.83 -46.25 -8.56
C THR A 460 -36.47 -45.28 -9.66
N VAL A 461 -35.21 -44.93 -9.76
CA VAL A 461 -34.72 -43.92 -10.70
C VAL A 461 -33.66 -44.55 -11.59
N GLY A 462 -33.83 -44.43 -12.90
CA GLY A 462 -32.84 -44.92 -13.87
C GLY A 462 -31.52 -44.11 -13.79
N ASP A 463 -31.64 -42.80 -13.86
CA ASP A 463 -30.55 -41.88 -13.69
C ASP A 463 -30.98 -40.71 -12.78
N LEU A 464 -30.20 -40.39 -11.78
CA LEU A 464 -30.32 -39.16 -10.98
C LEU A 464 -29.18 -38.21 -11.39
N SER A 465 -29.55 -37.20 -12.15
CA SER A 465 -28.62 -36.12 -12.50
C SER A 465 -29.05 -34.86 -11.75
N VAL A 466 -28.16 -34.37 -10.87
CA VAL A 466 -28.42 -33.19 -10.07
C VAL A 466 -27.34 -32.16 -10.38
N GLU A 467 -27.72 -31.09 -11.07
CA GLU A 467 -26.85 -29.90 -11.24
C GLU A 467 -26.82 -29.05 -9.97
N VAL A 468 -26.81 -29.69 -8.81
CA VAL A 468 -26.79 -29.01 -7.53
C VAL A 468 -25.40 -29.06 -6.95
N THR A 469 -24.90 -27.94 -6.57
CA THR A 469 -23.59 -27.83 -5.89
C THR A 469 -23.62 -28.48 -4.51
N ASN A 470 -24.76 -28.49 -3.82
CA ASN A 470 -24.90 -29.07 -2.49
C ASN A 470 -26.29 -29.66 -2.26
N ILE A 471 -26.34 -30.90 -1.83
CA ILE A 471 -27.53 -31.52 -1.23
C ILE A 471 -27.27 -31.62 0.26
N LYS A 472 -27.97 -30.84 1.08
CA LYS A 472 -27.78 -30.87 2.53
C LYS A 472 -28.35 -32.13 3.19
N ARG A 473 -29.48 -32.61 2.70
CA ARG A 473 -30.10 -33.86 3.19
C ARG A 473 -30.85 -34.58 2.10
N ALA A 474 -30.68 -35.88 2.01
CA ALA A 474 -31.54 -36.77 1.22
C ALA A 474 -32.13 -37.84 2.12
N TYR A 475 -33.45 -37.87 2.23
CA TYR A 475 -34.20 -38.89 2.96
C TYR A 475 -34.94 -39.75 1.93
N ILE A 476 -34.41 -40.92 1.68
CA ILE A 476 -35.01 -41.89 0.78
C ILE A 476 -35.16 -43.19 1.58
N ASP A 477 -36.38 -43.57 1.90
CA ASP A 477 -36.63 -44.79 2.68
C ASP A 477 -36.26 -46.04 1.91
N GLU A 478 -36.52 -46.05 0.59
CA GLU A 478 -36.09 -47.10 -0.31
C GLU A 478 -35.80 -46.52 -1.70
N ALA A 479 -34.57 -46.64 -2.18
CA ALA A 479 -34.17 -46.10 -3.49
C ALA A 479 -33.35 -47.10 -4.28
N THR A 480 -33.74 -47.29 -5.54
CA THR A 480 -32.91 -47.94 -6.54
C THR A 480 -32.60 -46.93 -7.64
N CYS A 481 -31.37 -46.51 -7.73
CA CYS A 481 -30.93 -45.53 -8.73
C CYS A 481 -29.81 -46.13 -9.58
N LYS A 482 -29.94 -46.08 -10.90
CA LYS A 482 -28.91 -46.59 -11.81
C LYS A 482 -27.68 -45.68 -11.87
N ARG A 483 -27.90 -44.36 -11.73
CA ARG A 483 -26.83 -43.41 -11.84
C ARG A 483 -27.15 -42.12 -11.04
N ILE A 484 -26.22 -41.67 -10.23
CA ILE A 484 -26.24 -40.37 -9.59
C ILE A 484 -25.08 -39.55 -10.17
N VAL A 485 -25.38 -38.41 -10.76
CA VAL A 485 -24.39 -37.46 -11.28
C VAL A 485 -24.58 -36.16 -10.54
N SER A 486 -23.56 -35.77 -9.73
CA SER A 486 -23.53 -34.50 -9.02
C SER A 486 -22.10 -33.98 -8.95
N SER A 487 -21.92 -32.69 -9.07
CA SER A 487 -20.60 -32.04 -8.94
C SER A 487 -20.08 -32.05 -7.50
N SER A 488 -20.95 -31.96 -6.50
CA SER A 488 -20.63 -32.27 -5.11
C SER A 488 -21.90 -32.69 -4.36
N ILE A 489 -21.86 -33.81 -3.66
CA ILE A 489 -22.90 -34.24 -2.73
C ILE A 489 -22.32 -34.07 -1.34
N SER A 490 -22.70 -32.99 -0.65
CA SER A 490 -22.51 -32.84 0.76
C SER A 490 -23.78 -33.31 1.47
N SER A 491 -23.94 -34.61 1.58
CA SER A 491 -25.17 -35.18 2.12
C SER A 491 -24.90 -35.95 3.40
N TYR A 492 -25.76 -35.72 4.37
CA TYR A 492 -25.92 -36.57 5.53
C TYR A 492 -27.01 -37.58 5.19
N PHE A 493 -26.64 -38.80 4.82
CA PHE A 493 -27.61 -39.89 4.65
C PHE A 493 -28.03 -40.38 6.04
N ALA A 494 -29.02 -39.70 6.65
CA ALA A 494 -29.57 -40.15 7.92
C ALA A 494 -30.74 -41.08 7.60
N GLY A 495 -30.60 -42.34 7.96
CA GLY A 495 -31.68 -43.33 7.88
C GLY A 495 -31.51 -44.44 6.81
N LEU A 496 -30.46 -44.38 5.99
CA LEU A 496 -30.12 -45.50 5.12
C LEU A 496 -29.40 -46.58 5.92
N SER A 497 -30.03 -47.75 6.05
CA SER A 497 -29.40 -48.93 6.64
C SER A 497 -28.31 -49.56 5.72
N ALA A 498 -28.40 -49.32 4.41
CA ALA A 498 -27.40 -49.69 3.43
C ALA A 498 -27.53 -48.89 2.13
N LEU A 499 -26.40 -48.53 1.52
CA LEU A 499 -26.33 -48.04 0.13
C LEU A 499 -25.87 -49.20 -0.76
N ILE A 500 -26.75 -49.70 -1.62
CA ILE A 500 -26.40 -50.74 -2.56
C ILE A 500 -26.19 -50.11 -3.93
N VAL A 501 -24.96 -50.19 -4.43
CA VAL A 501 -24.59 -49.66 -5.74
C VAL A 501 -24.41 -50.82 -6.72
N GLN A 502 -25.29 -50.95 -7.71
CA GLN A 502 -25.18 -51.92 -8.78
C GLN A 502 -24.43 -51.35 -9.99
N GLY A 503 -23.26 -50.82 -9.79
CA GLY A 503 -22.50 -50.20 -10.88
C GLY A 503 -21.19 -49.60 -10.39
N ASN A 504 -20.62 -48.74 -11.19
CA ASN A 504 -19.37 -48.07 -10.85
C ASN A 504 -19.63 -46.74 -10.13
N ILE A 505 -18.96 -46.53 -9.01
CA ILE A 505 -18.87 -45.22 -8.37
C ILE A 505 -17.60 -44.53 -8.92
N THR A 506 -17.78 -43.41 -9.64
CA THR A 506 -16.67 -42.60 -10.12
C THR A 506 -16.73 -41.29 -9.38
N CYS A 507 -15.80 -41.07 -8.46
CA CYS A 507 -15.69 -39.84 -7.66
C CYS A 507 -14.25 -39.53 -7.31
N GLY A 508 -13.96 -38.27 -6.99
CA GLY A 508 -12.64 -37.81 -6.59
C GLY A 508 -12.28 -38.25 -5.17
N SER A 509 -13.22 -38.20 -4.22
CA SER A 509 -13.07 -38.64 -2.83
C SER A 509 -14.43 -38.96 -2.21
N ILE A 510 -14.45 -39.92 -1.28
CA ILE A 510 -15.60 -40.26 -0.44
C ILE A 510 -15.19 -40.08 1.02
N SER A 511 -16.00 -39.37 1.81
CA SER A 511 -15.81 -39.23 3.25
C SER A 511 -17.04 -39.79 3.97
N ILE A 512 -16.84 -40.77 4.83
CA ILE A 512 -17.91 -41.40 5.62
C ILE A 512 -17.46 -41.42 7.07
N GLY A 513 -18.27 -40.82 7.96
CA GLY A 513 -18.00 -40.82 9.38
C GLY A 513 -16.68 -40.13 9.79
N GLY A 514 -16.24 -39.10 9.01
CA GLY A 514 -15.00 -38.38 9.29
C GLY A 514 -13.72 -39.06 8.74
N VAL A 515 -13.83 -40.17 8.06
CA VAL A 515 -12.69 -40.86 7.42
C VAL A 515 -12.72 -40.53 5.91
N THR A 516 -11.66 -39.93 5.41
CA THR A 516 -11.47 -39.63 3.98
C THR A 516 -10.69 -40.78 3.34
N MET A 517 -11.23 -41.38 2.30
CA MET A 517 -10.65 -42.52 1.60
C MET A 517 -10.05 -42.10 0.26
N GLY A 518 -8.82 -42.51 -0.02
CA GLY A 518 -8.10 -42.27 -1.29
C GLY A 518 -8.37 -43.35 -2.34
N LYS A 519 -7.86 -43.11 -3.55
CA LYS A 519 -8.12 -43.97 -4.71
C LYS A 519 -7.46 -45.36 -4.54
N GLN A 520 -8.25 -46.39 -4.28
CA GLN A 520 -7.79 -47.78 -4.13
C GLN A 520 -8.64 -48.73 -4.98
N GLN A 521 -8.13 -49.90 -5.23
CA GLN A 521 -8.87 -50.98 -5.91
C GLN A 521 -9.05 -52.15 -4.98
N ARG A 522 -10.30 -52.57 -4.80
CA ARG A 522 -10.64 -53.79 -4.04
C ARG A 522 -11.77 -54.54 -4.69
N ASN A 523 -11.78 -55.86 -4.43
CA ASN A 523 -12.89 -56.71 -4.82
C ASN A 523 -14.04 -56.54 -3.82
N PHE A 524 -15.18 -56.07 -4.32
CA PHE A 524 -16.40 -55.95 -3.53
C PHE A 524 -17.38 -57.08 -3.94
N ARG A 525 -17.98 -57.68 -2.94
CA ARG A 525 -19.06 -58.65 -3.15
C ARG A 525 -20.35 -57.86 -3.34
N MET A 526 -20.95 -58.01 -4.49
CA MET A 526 -22.18 -57.34 -4.88
C MET A 526 -23.41 -58.03 -4.28
N ALA A 527 -24.54 -57.33 -4.23
CA ALA A 527 -25.78 -57.87 -3.67
C ALA A 527 -26.32 -59.09 -4.42
N ASP A 528 -25.95 -59.26 -5.69
CA ASP A 528 -26.25 -60.44 -6.53
C ASP A 528 -25.31 -61.64 -6.29
N GLY A 529 -24.40 -61.52 -5.32
CA GLY A 529 -23.40 -62.54 -5.01
C GLY A 529 -22.14 -62.52 -5.88
N SER A 530 -22.10 -61.73 -6.93
CA SER A 530 -20.92 -61.57 -7.79
C SER A 530 -19.83 -60.75 -7.10
N THR A 531 -18.58 -60.99 -7.50
CA THR A 531 -17.43 -60.19 -6.99
C THR A 531 -16.90 -59.32 -8.13
N ARG A 532 -16.79 -58.04 -7.92
CA ARG A 532 -16.23 -57.10 -8.91
C ARG A 532 -15.06 -56.31 -8.30
N LEU A 533 -14.04 -56.11 -9.11
CA LEU A 533 -12.96 -55.22 -8.78
C LEU A 533 -13.47 -53.79 -8.95
N ILE A 534 -13.53 -53.07 -7.84
CA ILE A 534 -13.96 -51.66 -7.84
C ILE A 534 -12.79 -50.79 -7.44
N THR A 535 -12.54 -49.77 -8.26
CA THR A 535 -11.62 -48.70 -7.88
C THR A 535 -12.39 -47.72 -7.00
N TYR A 536 -11.96 -47.56 -5.79
CA TYR A 536 -12.56 -46.62 -4.85
C TYR A 536 -11.48 -45.75 -4.24
N ILE A 537 -11.89 -44.71 -3.59
CA ILE A 537 -10.98 -43.82 -2.86
C ILE A 537 -10.97 -44.32 -1.42
N GLY A 538 -9.82 -44.74 -0.94
CA GLY A 538 -9.62 -45.25 0.42
C GLY A 538 -8.46 -44.54 1.14
N THR A 539 -8.38 -44.68 2.46
CA THR A 539 -7.32 -44.15 3.31
C THR A 539 -6.01 -44.84 3.05
#